data_dc10a6819905e9079ae630366eb25720
#
_entry.id   dc10a6819905e9079ae630366eb25720
#
_cell.length_a   1.000
_cell.length_b   1.000
_cell.length_c   1.000
_cell.angle_alpha   90.00
_cell.angle_beta   90.00
_cell.angle_gamma   90.00
#
_symmetry.space_group_name_H-M   'P 1'
#
loop_
_entity.id
_entity.type
_entity.pdbx_description
1 polymer ?
#
loop_
_entity_poly.entity_id
_entity_poly.type
_entity_poly.pdbx_seq_one_letter_code
_entity_poly.pdbx_strand_id
1 'polypeptide(L)'
;MRKLKVNDFFCGCGGLGLAFQEAGYEIVGAWDFDKFAVETYRENVGDHVQKADIKELHQADIPQADVWAFGFPCQDLSVAGKQKGMILKCQDCGEIIEINPEEYTGENACPKCSGKDLRAESRSGCFFEIMRLLEETERERKPCRPLSLRKM
;
A
#
# COMPACT_ATOMS: atom_id res chain seq x y z
N MET A 1 28.46 -3.61 -7.53
CA MET A 1 27.46 -3.72 -6.45
C MET A 1 26.08 -3.81 -7.09
N ARG A 2 25.16 -4.65 -6.59
CA ARG A 2 23.78 -4.72 -7.09
C ARG A 2 23.06 -3.42 -6.73
N LYS A 3 22.33 -2.83 -7.68
CA LYS A 3 21.43 -1.72 -7.37
C LYS A 3 20.27 -2.23 -6.53
N LEU A 4 19.89 -1.49 -5.50
CA LEU A 4 18.69 -1.77 -4.73
C LEU A 4 17.46 -1.38 -5.54
N LYS A 5 16.43 -2.21 -5.49
CA LYS A 5 15.17 -2.05 -6.22
C LYS A 5 14.13 -1.36 -5.37
N VAL A 6 13.37 -0.45 -5.99
CA VAL A 6 12.34 0.35 -5.32
C VAL A 6 11.01 0.18 -6.01
N ASN A 7 9.94 0.02 -5.25
CA ASN A 7 8.57 0.22 -5.67
C ASN A 7 8.06 1.55 -5.11
N ASP A 8 7.49 2.39 -5.99
CA ASP A 8 7.01 3.74 -5.67
C ASP A 8 5.48 3.80 -5.76
N PHE A 9 4.82 3.84 -4.60
CA PHE A 9 3.36 3.90 -4.51
C PHE A 9 2.89 5.33 -4.27
N PHE A 10 1.77 5.72 -4.88
CA PHE A 10 1.28 7.10 -4.92
C PHE A 10 2.33 8.03 -5.50
N CYS A 11 2.95 7.57 -6.58
CA CYS A 11 4.17 8.17 -7.14
C CYS A 11 3.97 9.59 -7.69
N GLY A 12 2.72 10.02 -7.89
CA GLY A 12 2.40 11.34 -8.40
C GLY A 12 3.13 11.64 -9.71
N CYS A 13 3.69 12.82 -9.83
CA CYS A 13 4.49 13.24 -10.99
C CYS A 13 5.95 12.74 -10.96
N GLY A 14 6.33 11.92 -9.97
CA GLY A 14 7.62 11.21 -9.93
C GLY A 14 8.73 11.86 -9.10
N GLY A 15 8.41 12.83 -8.23
CA GLY A 15 9.44 13.49 -7.43
C GLY A 15 10.25 12.54 -6.54
N LEU A 16 9.57 11.57 -5.91
CA LEU A 16 10.23 10.56 -5.09
C LEU A 16 11.01 9.55 -5.93
N GLY A 17 10.40 9.07 -7.03
CA GLY A 17 11.04 8.17 -7.98
C GLY A 17 12.33 8.76 -8.56
N LEU A 18 12.30 10.03 -8.97
CA LEU A 18 13.48 10.72 -9.48
C LEU A 18 14.59 10.80 -8.44
N ALA A 19 14.25 11.16 -7.20
CA ALA A 19 15.22 11.21 -6.10
C ALA A 19 15.90 9.85 -5.83
N PHE A 20 15.15 8.74 -5.90
CA PHE A 20 15.73 7.41 -5.79
C PHE A 20 16.64 7.06 -6.97
N GLN A 21 16.25 7.41 -8.20
CA GLN A 21 17.12 7.20 -9.38
C GLN A 21 18.43 7.97 -9.27
N GLU A 22 18.39 9.25 -8.86
CA GLU A 22 19.59 10.08 -8.63
C GLU A 22 20.48 9.50 -7.50
N ALA A 23 19.87 8.90 -6.48
CA ALA A 23 20.60 8.19 -5.42
C ALA A 23 21.16 6.83 -5.86
N GLY A 24 20.94 6.42 -7.13
CA GLY A 24 21.49 5.20 -7.71
C GLY A 24 20.64 3.94 -7.51
N TYR A 25 19.40 4.07 -7.08
CA TYR A 25 18.44 2.97 -6.99
C TYR A 25 17.82 2.67 -8.36
N GLU A 26 17.20 1.48 -8.47
CA GLU A 26 16.44 1.05 -9.64
C GLU A 26 14.95 1.04 -9.28
N ILE A 27 14.13 1.87 -9.95
CA ILE A 27 12.68 1.79 -9.80
C ILE A 27 12.17 0.65 -10.66
N VAL A 28 11.53 -0.35 -10.04
CA VAL A 28 11.02 -1.54 -10.73
C VAL A 28 9.50 -1.55 -10.90
N GLY A 29 8.79 -0.67 -10.17
CA GLY A 29 7.37 -0.45 -10.31
C GLY A 29 6.98 0.88 -9.70
N ALA A 30 6.00 1.56 -10.32
CA ALA A 30 5.41 2.78 -9.80
C ALA A 30 3.90 2.79 -10.10
N TRP A 31 3.10 3.28 -9.16
CA TRP A 31 1.63 3.29 -9.28
C TRP A 31 1.04 4.59 -8.78
N ASP A 32 0.11 5.14 -9.55
CA ASP A 32 -0.78 6.21 -9.14
C ASP A 32 -2.16 6.03 -9.77
N PHE A 33 -3.22 6.52 -9.13
CA PHE A 33 -4.57 6.45 -9.68
C PHE A 33 -4.88 7.60 -10.64
N ASP A 34 -4.17 8.73 -10.52
CA ASP A 34 -4.36 9.91 -11.35
C ASP A 34 -3.68 9.76 -12.70
N LYS A 35 -4.50 9.82 -13.76
CA LYS A 35 -4.03 9.67 -15.13
C LYS A 35 -2.96 10.71 -15.51
N PHE A 36 -3.14 11.97 -15.12
CA PHE A 36 -2.23 13.06 -15.51
C PHE A 36 -0.91 12.97 -14.74
N ALA A 37 -0.97 12.54 -13.47
CA ALA A 37 0.22 12.25 -12.71
C ALA A 37 1.06 11.14 -13.36
N VAL A 38 0.41 10.05 -13.77
CA VAL A 38 1.05 8.92 -14.48
C VAL A 38 1.67 9.35 -15.80
N GLU A 39 0.98 10.17 -16.59
CA GLU A 39 1.52 10.72 -17.84
C GLU A 39 2.77 11.57 -17.58
N THR A 40 2.72 12.46 -16.59
CA THR A 40 3.85 13.30 -16.19
C THR A 40 5.03 12.46 -15.66
N TYR A 41 4.75 11.44 -14.86
CA TYR A 41 5.75 10.50 -14.36
C TYR A 41 6.49 9.82 -15.51
N ARG A 42 5.73 9.33 -16.50
CA ARG A 42 6.29 8.62 -17.66
C ARG A 42 7.25 9.48 -18.46
N GLU A 43 6.95 10.77 -18.63
CA GLU A 43 7.80 11.71 -19.34
C GLU A 43 9.09 12.06 -18.58
N ASN A 44 9.03 12.13 -17.24
CA ASN A 44 10.12 12.63 -16.42
C ASN A 44 11.00 11.53 -15.80
N VAL A 45 10.41 10.37 -15.50
CA VAL A 45 11.09 9.30 -14.72
C VAL A 45 11.23 8.02 -15.53
N GLY A 46 10.16 7.55 -16.18
CA GLY A 46 10.21 6.35 -17.02
C GLY A 46 8.90 5.61 -17.18
N ASP A 47 8.90 4.63 -18.09
CA ASP A 47 7.70 3.88 -18.53
C ASP A 47 7.23 2.79 -17.55
N HIS A 48 7.95 2.54 -16.46
CA HIS A 48 7.61 1.54 -15.46
C HIS A 48 6.43 1.94 -14.56
N VAL A 49 5.82 3.11 -14.80
CA VAL A 49 4.64 3.58 -14.07
C VAL A 49 3.35 3.01 -14.66
N GLN A 50 2.44 2.63 -13.77
CA GLN A 50 1.11 2.11 -14.11
C GLN A 50 0.02 2.93 -13.43
N LYS A 51 -1.07 3.19 -14.17
CA LYS A 51 -2.28 3.74 -13.57
C LYS A 51 -3.02 2.63 -12.87
N ALA A 52 -3.12 2.70 -11.55
CA ALA A 52 -3.88 1.73 -10.76
C ALA A 52 -4.43 2.36 -9.48
N ASP A 53 -5.58 1.87 -9.02
CA ASP A 53 -6.03 2.11 -7.65
C ASP A 53 -5.34 1.11 -6.73
N ILE A 54 -4.72 1.58 -5.66
CA ILE A 54 -4.04 0.74 -4.66
C ILE A 54 -4.97 -0.34 -4.08
N LYS A 55 -6.26 -0.07 -4.04
CA LYS A 55 -7.29 -1.00 -3.54
C LYS A 55 -7.49 -2.22 -4.43
N GLU A 56 -7.16 -2.09 -5.71
CA GLU A 56 -7.29 -3.14 -6.72
C GLU A 56 -5.99 -3.93 -6.93
N LEU A 57 -4.86 -3.42 -6.40
CA LEU A 57 -3.58 -4.09 -6.51
C LEU A 57 -3.49 -5.29 -5.58
N HIS A 58 -2.88 -6.36 -6.10
CA HIS A 58 -2.51 -7.56 -5.35
C HIS A 58 -1.00 -7.75 -5.36
N GLN A 59 -0.48 -8.50 -4.41
CA GLN A 59 0.95 -8.78 -4.32
C GLN A 59 1.53 -9.38 -5.62
N ALA A 60 0.74 -10.18 -6.32
CA ALA A 60 1.16 -10.78 -7.61
C ALA A 60 1.44 -9.74 -8.71
N ASP A 61 0.87 -8.54 -8.61
CA ASP A 61 1.05 -7.45 -9.57
C ASP A 61 2.29 -6.62 -9.27
N ILE A 62 2.93 -6.85 -8.10
CA ILE A 62 4.00 -6.02 -7.56
C ILE A 62 5.34 -6.72 -7.73
N PRO A 63 6.30 -6.13 -8.49
CA PRO A 63 7.63 -6.67 -8.62
C PRO A 63 8.35 -6.77 -7.27
N GLN A 64 9.25 -7.76 -7.14
CA GLN A 64 10.10 -7.84 -5.96
C GLN A 64 11.03 -6.63 -5.89
N ALA A 65 11.00 -5.94 -4.75
CA ALA A 65 11.84 -4.79 -4.45
C ALA A 65 12.46 -4.90 -3.06
N ASP A 66 13.54 -4.15 -2.87
CA ASP A 66 14.25 -4.07 -1.58
C ASP A 66 13.64 -2.95 -0.71
N VAL A 67 13.03 -1.96 -1.36
CA VAL A 67 12.44 -0.78 -0.73
C VAL A 67 11.04 -0.53 -1.29
N TRP A 68 10.11 -0.21 -0.40
CA TRP A 68 8.79 0.32 -0.76
C TRP A 68 8.74 1.79 -0.33
N ALA A 69 8.57 2.67 -1.30
CA ALA A 69 8.41 4.10 -1.09
C ALA A 69 6.95 4.47 -1.28
N PHE A 70 6.40 5.31 -0.42
CA PHE A 70 5.02 5.75 -0.56
C PHE A 70 4.78 7.10 0.10
N GLY A 71 3.99 7.93 -0.57
CA GLY A 71 3.52 9.22 -0.09
C GLY A 71 1.98 9.27 -0.12
N PHE A 72 1.31 8.54 0.79
CA PHE A 72 -0.15 8.47 0.78
C PHE A 72 -0.80 9.83 1.10
N PRO A 73 -1.99 10.14 0.54
CA PRO A 73 -2.71 11.39 0.80
C PRO A 73 -3.12 11.51 2.27
N CYS A 74 -2.58 12.51 2.98
CA CYS A 74 -2.84 12.76 4.40
C CYS A 74 -3.95 13.80 4.66
N GLN A 75 -4.73 14.19 3.65
CA GLN A 75 -5.68 15.31 3.74
C GLN A 75 -6.73 15.13 4.84
N ASP A 76 -7.13 13.90 5.12
CA ASP A 76 -8.12 13.60 6.15
C ASP A 76 -7.53 13.44 7.56
N LEU A 77 -6.20 13.23 7.66
CA LEU A 77 -5.46 13.05 8.91
C LEU A 77 -4.74 14.32 9.36
N SER A 78 -4.51 15.30 8.47
CA SER A 78 -3.75 16.49 8.81
C SER A 78 -4.58 17.45 9.65
N VAL A 79 -3.90 18.25 10.49
CA VAL A 79 -4.51 19.32 11.30
C VAL A 79 -5.23 20.36 10.44
N ALA A 80 -4.81 20.53 9.19
CA ALA A 80 -5.48 21.37 8.18
C ALA A 80 -6.66 20.69 7.50
N GLY A 81 -6.85 19.38 7.69
CA GLY A 81 -7.97 18.60 7.19
C GLY A 81 -9.14 18.52 8.17
N LYS A 82 -10.14 17.72 7.84
CA LYS A 82 -11.35 17.58 8.67
C LYS A 82 -11.17 16.73 9.92
N GLN A 83 -9.95 16.22 10.20
CA GLN A 83 -9.63 15.31 11.31
C GLN A 83 -10.67 14.17 11.49
N LYS A 84 -11.30 13.79 10.42
CA LYS A 84 -12.18 12.61 10.41
C LYS A 84 -11.26 11.41 10.49
N GLY A 85 -11.23 10.71 11.58
CA GLY A 85 -10.51 9.47 11.78
C GLY A 85 -10.47 8.54 10.56
N MET A 86 -10.04 7.34 10.69
CA MET A 86 -10.04 6.38 9.59
C MET A 86 -11.42 5.77 9.45
N ILE A 87 -11.99 5.89 8.27
CA ILE A 87 -13.31 5.34 7.97
C ILE A 87 -13.10 4.02 7.21
N LEU A 88 -13.51 2.92 7.84
CA LEU A 88 -13.53 1.60 7.26
C LEU A 88 -14.95 1.18 6.92
N LYS A 89 -15.12 0.44 5.85
CA LYS A 89 -16.40 -0.19 5.48
C LYS A 89 -16.26 -1.71 5.54
N CYS A 90 -17.15 -2.32 6.27
CA CYS A 90 -17.27 -3.78 6.27
C CYS A 90 -17.85 -4.26 4.94
N GLN A 91 -17.15 -5.16 4.25
CA GLN A 91 -17.61 -5.70 2.99
C GLN A 91 -18.75 -6.71 3.19
N ASP A 92 -18.83 -7.35 4.35
CA ASP A 92 -19.85 -8.36 4.65
C ASP A 92 -21.23 -7.76 4.93
N CYS A 93 -21.30 -6.63 5.65
CA CYS A 93 -22.58 -6.04 6.07
C CYS A 93 -22.76 -4.57 5.67
N GLY A 94 -21.76 -3.94 5.04
CA GLY A 94 -21.81 -2.55 4.60
C GLY A 94 -21.69 -1.51 5.73
N GLU A 95 -21.44 -1.92 6.98
CA GLU A 95 -21.30 -1.00 8.11
C GLU A 95 -20.08 -0.11 7.94
N ILE A 96 -20.26 1.18 8.27
CA ILE A 96 -19.19 2.18 8.26
C ILE A 96 -18.68 2.34 9.68
N ILE A 97 -17.37 2.15 9.87
CA ILE A 97 -16.70 2.15 11.17
C ILE A 97 -15.66 3.25 11.17
N GLU A 98 -15.73 4.15 12.12
CA GLU A 98 -14.71 5.15 12.36
C GLU A 98 -13.72 4.60 13.42
N ILE A 99 -12.46 4.49 13.08
CA ILE A 99 -11.40 3.95 13.96
C ILE A 99 -10.29 4.99 14.11
N ASN A 100 -9.83 5.17 15.34
CA ASN A 100 -8.60 5.90 15.60
C ASN A 100 -7.40 5.14 15.05
N PRO A 101 -6.43 5.83 14.39
CA PRO A 101 -5.21 5.19 13.90
C PRO A 101 -4.44 4.40 14.97
N GLU A 102 -4.47 4.88 16.22
CA GLU A 102 -3.80 4.23 17.36
C GLU A 102 -4.49 2.92 17.82
N GLU A 103 -5.76 2.74 17.47
CA GLU A 103 -6.56 1.57 17.85
C GLU A 103 -6.60 0.49 16.76
N TYR A 104 -6.05 0.80 15.58
CA TYR A 104 -6.02 -0.15 14.48
C TYR A 104 -4.90 -1.19 14.66
N THR A 105 -5.29 -2.43 14.84
CA THR A 105 -4.36 -3.56 15.06
C THR A 105 -4.19 -4.47 13.85
N GLY A 106 -4.88 -4.20 12.73
CA GLY A 106 -4.92 -5.11 11.57
C GLY A 106 -5.83 -6.33 11.76
N GLU A 107 -6.18 -6.67 12.98
CA GLU A 107 -7.07 -7.78 13.33
C GLU A 107 -8.49 -7.34 13.73
N ASN A 108 -8.80 -6.07 13.48
CA ASN A 108 -10.10 -5.50 13.82
C ASN A 108 -11.22 -6.25 13.09
N ALA A 109 -12.29 -6.53 13.81
CA ALA A 109 -13.49 -7.11 13.25
C ALA A 109 -14.64 -6.10 13.28
N CYS A 110 -15.59 -6.25 12.37
CA CYS A 110 -16.77 -5.42 12.33
C CYS A 110 -17.57 -5.58 13.62
N PRO A 111 -17.91 -4.49 14.36
CA PRO A 111 -18.65 -4.57 15.60
C PRO A 111 -20.08 -5.09 15.41
N LYS A 112 -20.61 -5.02 14.17
CA LYS A 112 -21.98 -5.43 13.84
C LYS A 112 -22.11 -6.90 13.44
N CYS A 113 -21.17 -7.40 12.61
CA CYS A 113 -21.27 -8.76 12.06
C CYS A 113 -20.06 -9.65 12.36
N SER A 114 -19.05 -9.11 13.06
CA SER A 114 -17.76 -9.76 13.33
C SER A 114 -16.98 -10.16 12.06
N GLY A 115 -17.38 -9.67 10.90
CA GLY A 115 -16.65 -9.84 9.64
C GLY A 115 -15.28 -9.17 9.70
N LYS A 116 -14.29 -9.79 9.07
CA LYS A 116 -12.89 -9.30 9.07
C LYS A 116 -12.50 -8.56 7.81
N ASP A 117 -13.32 -8.57 6.76
CA ASP A 117 -13.04 -7.81 5.53
C ASP A 117 -13.48 -6.35 5.70
N LEU A 118 -12.58 -5.57 6.30
CA LEU A 118 -12.75 -4.13 6.51
C LEU A 118 -11.90 -3.39 5.49
N ARG A 119 -12.52 -2.58 4.65
CA ARG A 119 -11.82 -1.77 3.63
C ARG A 119 -11.98 -0.29 3.89
N ALA A 120 -10.91 0.44 3.63
CA ALA A 120 -10.90 1.88 3.83
C ALA A 120 -11.73 2.62 2.77
N GLU A 121 -12.64 3.49 3.23
CA GLU A 121 -13.46 4.34 2.37
C GLU A 121 -12.84 5.74 2.14
N SER A 122 -11.99 6.21 3.05
CA SER A 122 -11.36 7.52 2.96
C SER A 122 -10.03 7.49 2.20
N ARG A 123 -9.55 8.66 1.74
CA ARG A 123 -8.22 8.79 1.12
C ARG A 123 -7.09 8.43 2.08
N SER A 124 -7.25 8.70 3.37
CA SER A 124 -6.33 8.28 4.43
C SER A 124 -6.28 6.76 4.60
N GLY A 125 -7.31 6.05 4.14
CA GLY A 125 -7.35 4.60 4.09
C GLY A 125 -6.32 3.95 3.17
N CYS A 126 -5.71 4.71 2.27
CA CYS A 126 -4.63 4.23 1.41
C CYS A 126 -3.42 3.69 2.20
N PHE A 127 -3.19 4.16 3.42
CA PHE A 127 -2.17 3.59 4.31
C PHE A 127 -2.43 2.11 4.61
N PHE A 128 -3.68 1.73 4.87
CA PHE A 128 -4.02 0.32 5.17
C PHE A 128 -3.89 -0.58 3.95
N GLU A 129 -4.11 -0.04 2.77
CA GLU A 129 -3.87 -0.80 1.54
C GLU A 129 -2.39 -1.14 1.37
N ILE A 130 -1.49 -0.21 1.72
CA ILE A 130 -0.05 -0.51 1.78
C ILE A 130 0.24 -1.59 2.83
N MET A 131 -0.35 -1.49 4.03
CA MET A 131 -0.16 -2.50 5.08
C MET A 131 -0.68 -3.87 4.62
N ARG A 132 -1.85 -3.93 3.98
CA ARG A 132 -2.41 -5.15 3.38
C ARG A 132 -1.44 -5.79 2.38
N LEU A 133 -0.91 -4.99 1.45
CA LEU A 133 0.03 -5.48 0.44
C LEU A 133 1.35 -5.96 1.05
N LEU A 134 1.85 -5.29 2.09
CA LEU A 134 3.03 -5.73 2.84
C LEU A 134 2.78 -7.07 3.53
N GLU A 135 1.64 -7.24 4.19
CA GLU A 135 1.27 -8.50 4.83
C GLU A 135 1.12 -9.64 3.81
N GLU A 136 0.50 -9.39 2.66
CA GLU A 136 0.42 -10.35 1.57
C GLU A 136 1.83 -10.79 1.12
N THR A 137 2.74 -9.82 0.93
CA THR A 137 4.13 -10.06 0.54
C THR A 137 4.89 -10.87 1.59
N GLU A 138 4.70 -10.59 2.88
CA GLU A 138 5.35 -11.35 3.96
C GLU A 138 4.84 -12.78 4.07
N ARG A 139 3.53 -13.00 3.87
CA ARG A 139 2.94 -14.35 3.87
C ARG A 139 3.54 -15.24 2.79
N GLU A 140 3.79 -14.69 1.61
CA GLU A 140 4.41 -15.44 0.51
C GLU A 140 5.92 -15.66 0.71
N ARG A 141 6.61 -14.74 1.39
CA ARG A 141 8.04 -14.86 1.71
C ARG A 141 8.35 -15.83 2.84
N LYS A 142 7.41 -16.19 3.69
CA LYS A 142 7.63 -17.19 4.75
C LYS A 142 7.85 -18.55 4.09
N PRO A 143 9.04 -19.17 4.21
CA PRO A 143 9.23 -20.53 3.75
C PRO A 143 8.26 -21.42 4.52
N CYS A 144 7.31 -21.98 3.80
CA CYS A 144 6.37 -22.93 4.32
C CYS A 144 7.12 -24.15 4.87
N ARG A 145 6.94 -24.48 6.13
CA ARG A 145 7.18 -25.67 6.92
C ARG A 145 8.29 -25.57 7.99
N PRO A 146 7.90 -25.72 9.24
CA PRO A 146 8.82 -26.33 10.20
C PRO A 146 9.07 -27.76 9.75
N LEU A 147 10.33 -28.13 9.61
CA LEU A 147 10.76 -29.51 9.48
C LEU A 147 10.15 -30.31 10.66
N SER A 148 9.20 -31.18 10.34
CA SER A 148 8.75 -32.15 11.32
C SER A 148 9.97 -32.98 11.71
N LEU A 149 10.45 -32.83 12.93
CA LEU A 149 11.35 -33.78 13.57
C LEU A 149 10.62 -35.14 13.55
N ARG A 150 10.99 -36.00 12.61
CA ARG A 150 10.69 -37.43 12.73
C ARG A 150 11.38 -37.92 13.99
N LYS A 151 10.60 -38.21 15.01
CA LYS A 151 11.08 -39.06 16.11
C LYS A 151 11.47 -40.40 15.49
N MET A 152 12.76 -40.70 15.58
CA MET A 152 13.25 -42.08 15.52
C MET A 152 12.87 -42.79 16.80
#